data_8744981fa479af507120ad288cd11ca1
#
_entry.id   8744981fa479af507120ad288cd11ca1
#
_cell.length_a   1.000
_cell.length_b   1.000
_cell.length_c   1.000
_cell.angle_alpha   90.00
_cell.angle_beta   90.00
_cell.angle_gamma   90.00
#
_symmetry.space_group_name_H-M   'P 1'
#
loop_
_entity.id
_entity.type
_entity.pdbx_description
1 polymer ?
#
loop_
_entity_poly.entity_id
_entity_poly.type
_entity_poly.pdbx_seq_one_letter_code
_entity_poly.pdbx_strand_id
1 'polypeptide(L)'
;MNTTSIDTVVQTYLDQPRPPKLVLPANACDSHVHVFGPMSRFAYSPLRQNTPAEAPKEKLFALHEKMGITRCVIVQSMTHGTDNAVVEDAIEAGGGRYLGVALVEMDVTDEELKRLASRGFRAVRFNFMKHLA
;
A
#
# COMPACT_ATOMS: atom_id res chain seq x y z
N MET A 1 -15.82 -17.32 -19.03
CA MET A 1 -15.44 -16.39 -17.94
C MET A 1 -14.36 -17.07 -17.10
N ASN A 2 -13.13 -16.64 -17.20
CA ASN A 2 -12.06 -17.18 -16.35
C ASN A 2 -12.26 -16.61 -14.92
N THR A 3 -12.89 -17.36 -14.07
CA THR A 3 -12.83 -17.11 -12.63
C THR A 3 -11.45 -17.53 -12.14
N THR A 4 -10.52 -16.62 -12.16
CA THR A 4 -9.24 -16.83 -11.46
C THR A 4 -9.60 -17.08 -9.99
N SER A 5 -9.24 -18.26 -9.47
CA SER A 5 -9.47 -18.56 -8.05
C SER A 5 -8.80 -17.49 -7.19
N ILE A 6 -9.45 -17.05 -6.13
CA ILE A 6 -8.90 -16.10 -5.15
C ILE A 6 -7.55 -16.60 -4.58
N ASP A 7 -7.32 -17.90 -4.61
CA ASP A 7 -6.10 -18.54 -4.11
C ASP A 7 -4.95 -18.52 -5.12
N THR A 8 -5.22 -18.11 -6.38
CA THR A 8 -4.16 -17.98 -7.38
C THR A 8 -3.38 -16.70 -7.14
N VAL A 9 -2.08 -16.84 -6.87
CA VAL A 9 -1.19 -15.68 -6.69
C VAL A 9 -0.95 -15.01 -8.04
N VAL A 10 -1.21 -13.71 -8.10
CA VAL A 10 -1.02 -12.88 -9.29
C VAL A 10 0.22 -12.01 -9.13
N GLN A 11 1.16 -12.13 -10.06
CA GLN A 11 2.33 -11.24 -10.11
C GLN A 11 1.90 -9.85 -10.60
N THR A 12 2.06 -8.85 -9.76
CA THR A 12 1.57 -7.48 -10.01
C THR A 12 2.69 -6.44 -10.18
N TYR A 13 3.94 -6.87 -10.14
CA TYR A 13 5.12 -6.00 -10.30
C TYR A 13 6.25 -6.73 -11.02
N LEU A 14 7.23 -5.98 -11.49
CA LEU A 14 8.47 -6.53 -12.04
C LEU A 14 9.51 -6.68 -10.92
N ASP A 15 10.06 -7.88 -10.77
CA ASP A 15 11.09 -8.16 -9.74
C ASP A 15 12.37 -7.35 -9.97
N GLN A 16 12.75 -7.19 -11.24
CA GLN A 16 13.99 -6.52 -11.65
C GLN A 16 13.70 -5.46 -12.72
N PRO A 17 13.01 -4.35 -12.36
CA PRO A 17 12.77 -3.28 -13.33
C PRO A 17 14.10 -2.64 -13.75
N ARG A 18 14.20 -2.29 -15.03
CA ARG A 18 15.35 -1.52 -15.51
C ARG A 18 15.32 -0.11 -14.90
N PRO A 19 16.49 0.47 -14.58
CA PRO A 19 16.51 1.86 -14.14
C PRO A 19 15.99 2.76 -15.26
N PRO A 20 15.29 3.85 -14.92
CA PRO A 20 14.81 4.81 -15.91
C PRO A 20 15.98 5.55 -16.56
N LYS A 21 15.79 5.98 -17.80
CA LYS A 21 16.73 6.89 -18.45
C LYS A 21 16.55 8.34 -17.96
N LEU A 22 15.34 8.66 -17.51
CA LEU A 22 15.02 9.97 -16.95
C LEU A 22 15.56 10.06 -15.52
N VAL A 23 16.30 11.13 -15.25
CA VAL A 23 16.69 11.49 -13.89
C VAL A 23 15.57 12.33 -13.27
N LEU A 24 14.98 11.83 -12.20
CA LEU A 24 13.95 12.57 -11.50
C LEU A 24 14.53 13.75 -10.73
N PRO A 25 13.77 14.86 -10.59
CA PRO A 25 14.21 15.98 -9.78
C PRO A 25 14.36 15.59 -8.31
N ALA A 26 15.20 16.32 -7.59
CA ALA A 26 15.30 16.15 -6.14
C ALA A 26 13.93 16.29 -5.48
N ASN A 27 13.68 15.46 -4.48
CA ASN A 27 12.38 15.38 -3.77
C ASN A 27 11.18 14.92 -4.62
N ALA A 28 11.42 14.21 -5.71
CA ALA A 28 10.34 13.55 -6.44
C ALA A 28 9.52 12.66 -5.48
N CYS A 29 8.21 12.66 -5.67
CA CYS A 29 7.27 11.94 -4.83
C CYS A 29 6.48 10.92 -5.67
N ASP A 30 6.48 9.65 -5.26
CA ASP A 30 5.50 8.68 -5.73
C ASP A 30 4.19 8.93 -4.97
N SER A 31 3.18 9.39 -5.67
CA SER A 31 1.94 9.86 -5.04
C SER A 31 0.89 8.77 -4.83
N HIS A 32 1.08 7.55 -5.35
CA HIS A 32 0.12 6.47 -5.19
C HIS A 32 0.76 5.11 -5.45
N VAL A 33 1.06 4.38 -4.40
CA VAL A 33 1.61 3.02 -4.46
C VAL A 33 0.98 2.16 -3.37
N HIS A 34 1.06 0.85 -3.54
CA HIS A 34 0.62 -0.13 -2.56
C HIS A 34 1.79 -0.94 -2.03
N VAL A 35 1.62 -1.49 -0.83
CA VAL A 35 2.47 -2.55 -0.26
C VAL A 35 1.60 -3.76 0.07
N PHE A 36 2.15 -4.96 -0.09
CA PHE A 36 1.46 -6.22 0.15
C PHE A 36 2.31 -7.17 0.99
N GLY A 37 1.79 -7.57 2.14
CA GLY A 37 2.43 -8.57 2.99
C GLY A 37 3.70 -8.08 3.72
N PRO A 38 4.49 -9.02 4.22
CA PRO A 38 4.30 -10.47 4.07
C PRO A 38 3.04 -10.97 4.80
N MET A 39 2.37 -11.95 4.21
CA MET A 39 1.12 -12.52 4.77
C MET A 39 1.31 -13.13 6.15
N SER A 40 2.51 -13.60 6.46
CA SER A 40 2.86 -14.12 7.78
C SER A 40 2.77 -13.07 8.89
N ARG A 41 2.80 -11.79 8.55
CA ARG A 41 2.74 -10.67 9.49
C ARG A 41 1.51 -9.79 9.28
N PHE A 42 1.09 -9.61 8.05
CA PHE A 42 -0.04 -8.78 7.64
C PHE A 42 -1.00 -9.60 6.80
N ALA A 43 -2.08 -10.07 7.42
CA ALA A 43 -3.06 -10.91 6.75
C ALA A 43 -3.72 -10.20 5.57
N TYR A 44 -4.00 -10.95 4.50
CA TYR A 44 -4.84 -10.47 3.42
C TYR A 44 -6.31 -10.62 3.81
N SER A 45 -7.12 -9.65 3.45
CA SER A 45 -8.56 -9.67 3.73
C SER A 45 -9.23 -10.89 3.07
N PRO A 46 -10.14 -11.56 3.78
CA PRO A 46 -10.96 -12.61 3.19
C PRO A 46 -11.89 -12.09 2.07
N LEU A 47 -12.17 -10.79 2.07
CA LEU A 47 -13.02 -10.12 1.07
C LEU A 47 -12.22 -9.64 -0.16
N ARG A 48 -10.91 -9.91 -0.23
CA ARG A 48 -10.10 -9.54 -1.41
C ARG A 48 -10.59 -10.27 -2.66
N GLN A 49 -10.43 -9.66 -3.80
CA GLN A 49 -10.85 -10.24 -5.09
C GLN A 49 -9.77 -11.06 -5.79
N ASN A 50 -8.52 -10.79 -5.45
CA ASN A 50 -7.36 -11.53 -5.96
C ASN A 50 -6.30 -11.60 -4.85
N THR A 51 -5.32 -12.45 -5.06
CA THR A 51 -4.17 -12.59 -4.17
C THR A 51 -2.93 -12.08 -4.90
N PRO A 52 -2.54 -10.81 -4.73
CA PRO A 52 -1.30 -10.32 -5.32
C PRO A 52 -0.09 -11.00 -4.69
N ALA A 53 0.96 -11.17 -5.47
CA ALA A 53 2.26 -11.58 -4.94
C ALA A 53 2.73 -10.59 -3.87
N GLU A 54 3.41 -11.10 -2.86
CA GLU A 54 3.94 -10.26 -1.78
C GLU A 54 4.89 -9.19 -2.32
N ALA A 55 4.62 -7.95 -1.98
CA ALA A 55 5.42 -6.77 -2.29
C ALA A 55 5.59 -5.93 -1.02
N PRO A 56 6.38 -6.42 -0.05
CA PRO A 56 6.57 -5.74 1.22
C PRO A 56 7.34 -4.43 1.06
N LYS A 57 7.35 -3.61 2.10
CA LYS A 57 8.00 -2.30 2.12
C LYS A 57 9.46 -2.32 1.65
N GLU A 58 10.20 -3.40 1.92
CA GLU A 58 11.59 -3.56 1.50
C GLU A 58 11.73 -3.54 -0.02
N LYS A 59 10.80 -4.15 -0.75
CA LYS A 59 10.75 -4.10 -2.22
C LYS A 59 10.43 -2.69 -2.72
N LEU A 60 9.50 -2.00 -2.07
CA LEU A 60 9.18 -0.61 -2.40
C LEU A 60 10.36 0.31 -2.18
N PHE A 61 11.06 0.18 -1.06
CA PHE A 61 12.23 0.99 -0.74
C PHE A 61 13.36 0.78 -1.76
N ALA A 62 13.64 -0.47 -2.12
CA ALA A 62 14.64 -0.80 -3.13
C ALA A 62 14.27 -0.23 -4.51
N LEU A 63 12.99 -0.26 -4.89
CA LEU A 63 12.50 0.35 -6.13
C LEU A 63 12.70 1.88 -6.09
N HIS A 64 12.29 2.53 -5.02
CA HIS A 64 12.42 3.98 -4.88
C HIS A 64 13.88 4.45 -4.90
N GLU A 65 14.77 3.72 -4.22
CA GLU A 65 16.21 4.00 -4.29
C GLU A 65 16.73 3.92 -5.74
N LYS A 66 16.37 2.85 -6.45
CA LYS A 66 16.73 2.66 -7.87
C LYS A 66 16.18 3.74 -8.79
N MET A 67 15.00 4.26 -8.49
CA MET A 67 14.32 5.30 -9.28
C MET A 67 14.71 6.72 -8.90
N GLY A 68 15.42 6.93 -7.79
CA GLY A 68 15.70 8.26 -7.24
C GLY A 68 14.49 8.94 -6.61
N ILE A 69 13.52 8.15 -6.13
CA ILE A 69 12.31 8.65 -5.44
C ILE A 69 12.61 8.73 -3.94
N THR A 70 12.40 9.90 -3.35
CA THR A 70 12.73 10.12 -1.93
C THR A 70 11.50 10.29 -1.04
N ARG A 71 10.33 10.51 -1.63
CA ARG A 71 9.06 10.69 -0.90
C ARG A 71 7.97 9.84 -1.52
N CYS A 72 7.01 9.40 -0.70
CA CYS A 72 5.92 8.58 -1.19
C CYS A 72 4.64 8.77 -0.37
N VAL A 73 3.50 8.60 -1.03
CA VAL A 73 2.21 8.38 -0.40
C VAL A 73 1.79 6.93 -0.64
N ILE A 74 1.81 6.12 0.41
CA ILE A 74 1.37 4.73 0.35
C ILE A 74 -0.14 4.70 0.59
N VAL A 75 -0.88 4.17 -0.36
CA VAL A 75 -2.33 4.04 -0.28
C VAL A 75 -2.69 2.62 0.15
N GLN A 76 -3.52 2.49 1.17
CA GLN A 76 -3.99 1.18 1.62
C GLN A 76 -4.73 0.47 0.49
N SER A 77 -4.36 -0.78 0.26
CA SER A 77 -5.01 -1.64 -0.74
C SER A 77 -6.19 -2.40 -0.14
N MET A 78 -7.19 -2.68 -0.96
CA MET A 78 -8.29 -3.59 -0.63
C MET A 78 -7.82 -5.01 -0.28
N THR A 79 -6.63 -5.39 -0.71
CA THR A 79 -6.03 -6.69 -0.38
C THR A 79 -5.92 -6.91 1.13
N HIS A 80 -5.62 -5.88 1.90
CA HIS A 80 -5.58 -5.92 3.36
C HIS A 80 -6.88 -5.41 4.02
N GLY A 81 -7.83 -4.89 3.22
CA GLY A 81 -9.05 -4.29 3.75
C GLY A 81 -8.75 -3.08 4.65
N THR A 82 -9.53 -2.94 5.71
CA THR A 82 -9.41 -1.85 6.68
C THR A 82 -8.33 -2.06 7.76
N ASP A 83 -7.60 -3.17 7.71
CA ASP A 83 -6.40 -3.34 8.53
C ASP A 83 -5.22 -2.60 7.90
N ASN A 84 -5.00 -1.37 8.33
CA ASN A 84 -3.98 -0.47 7.81
C ASN A 84 -2.55 -0.75 8.34
N ALA A 85 -2.34 -1.82 9.10
CA ALA A 85 -1.07 -2.11 9.77
C ALA A 85 0.11 -2.24 8.81
N VAL A 86 -0.09 -2.79 7.60
CA VAL A 86 0.97 -2.93 6.59
C VAL A 86 1.48 -1.57 6.10
N VAL A 87 0.59 -0.60 5.93
CA VAL A 87 0.96 0.77 5.53
C VAL A 87 1.61 1.51 6.69
N GLU A 88 1.07 1.35 7.90
CA GLU A 88 1.61 1.93 9.13
C GLU A 88 3.07 1.50 9.36
N ASP A 89 3.36 0.21 9.23
CA ASP A 89 4.71 -0.35 9.33
C ASP A 89 5.67 0.24 8.26
N ALA A 90 5.19 0.45 7.05
CA ALA A 90 5.99 1.05 5.98
C ALA A 90 6.26 2.55 6.21
N ILE A 91 5.28 3.29 6.72
CA ILE A 91 5.45 4.71 7.10
C ILE A 91 6.51 4.85 8.19
N GLU A 92 6.40 4.05 9.25
CA GLU A 92 7.35 4.07 10.37
C GLU A 92 8.77 3.78 9.90
N ALA A 93 8.96 2.72 9.10
CA ALA A 93 10.26 2.37 8.53
C ALA A 93 10.80 3.42 7.54
N GLY A 94 9.93 4.21 6.95
CA GLY A 94 10.29 5.29 6.01
C GLY A 94 10.94 6.51 6.64
N GLY A 95 10.93 6.64 7.97
CA GLY A 95 11.65 7.69 8.70
C GLY A 95 11.23 9.11 8.29
N GLY A 96 9.93 9.37 8.14
CA GLY A 96 9.37 10.68 7.79
C GLY A 96 9.29 10.99 6.30
N ARG A 97 9.79 10.11 5.44
CA ARG A 97 9.74 10.28 3.97
C ARG A 97 8.41 9.79 3.35
N TYR A 98 7.70 8.95 4.07
CA TYR A 98 6.47 8.29 3.61
C TYR A 98 5.28 8.71 4.44
N LEU A 99 4.17 8.93 3.76
CA LEU A 99 2.86 9.21 4.34
C LEU A 99 1.87 8.15 3.88
N GLY A 100 0.71 8.09 4.51
CA GLY A 100 -0.30 7.10 4.18
C GLY A 100 -1.67 7.68 3.86
N VAL A 101 -2.42 6.90 3.07
CA VAL A 101 -3.88 7.03 2.92
C VAL A 101 -4.50 5.74 3.47
N ALA A 102 -5.26 5.84 4.54
CA ALA A 102 -5.91 4.70 5.16
C ALA A 102 -7.21 4.30 4.45
N LEU A 103 -7.51 3.01 4.40
CA LEU A 103 -8.84 2.54 4.04
C LEU A 103 -9.67 2.42 5.32
N VAL A 104 -10.83 3.03 5.33
CA VAL A 104 -11.72 3.05 6.50
C VAL A 104 -13.17 2.81 6.08
N GLU A 105 -13.99 2.37 7.03
CA GLU A 105 -15.44 2.29 6.87
C GLU A 105 -16.09 3.64 7.14
N MET A 106 -17.36 3.79 6.72
CA MET A 106 -18.11 5.06 6.86
C MET A 106 -18.37 5.46 8.33
N ASP A 107 -18.33 4.48 9.23
CA ASP A 107 -18.55 4.65 10.67
C ASP A 107 -17.25 4.77 11.47
N VAL A 108 -16.13 5.02 10.79
CA VAL A 108 -14.84 5.22 11.46
C VAL A 108 -14.94 6.30 12.55
N THR A 109 -14.42 6.02 13.73
CA THR A 109 -14.49 6.93 14.86
C THR A 109 -13.45 8.05 14.78
N ASP A 110 -13.74 9.17 15.45
CA ASP A 110 -12.78 10.28 15.59
C ASP A 110 -11.47 9.85 16.28
N GLU A 111 -11.57 8.94 17.25
CA GLU A 111 -10.42 8.37 17.95
C GLU A 111 -9.52 7.61 17.00
N GLU A 112 -10.09 6.78 16.12
CA GLU A 112 -9.31 6.04 15.12
C GLU A 112 -8.70 6.99 14.08
N LEU A 113 -9.42 8.00 13.62
CA LEU A 113 -8.87 9.02 12.71
C LEU A 113 -7.69 9.76 13.35
N LYS A 114 -7.77 10.13 14.62
CA LYS A 114 -6.68 10.75 15.37
C LYS A 114 -5.48 9.79 15.52
N ARG A 115 -5.74 8.52 15.81
CA ARG A 115 -4.70 7.49 15.89
C ARG A 115 -3.97 7.37 14.55
N LEU A 116 -4.70 7.20 13.44
CA LEU A 116 -4.13 7.11 12.09
C LEU A 116 -3.31 8.36 11.76
N ALA A 117 -3.83 9.55 12.06
CA ALA A 117 -3.09 10.81 11.84
C ALA A 117 -1.77 10.85 12.62
N SER A 118 -1.76 10.37 13.86
CA SER A 118 -0.54 10.29 14.69
C SER A 118 0.50 9.31 14.14
N ARG A 119 0.06 8.32 13.35
CA ARG A 119 0.90 7.30 12.72
C ARG A 119 1.36 7.65 11.29
N GLY A 120 1.08 8.87 10.83
CA GLY A 120 1.55 9.38 9.55
C GLY A 120 0.58 9.26 8.39
N PHE A 121 -0.65 8.84 8.65
CA PHE A 121 -1.71 8.94 7.63
C PHE A 121 -2.17 10.39 7.50
N ARG A 122 -2.44 10.83 6.27
CA ARG A 122 -2.86 12.22 5.96
C ARG A 122 -4.15 12.29 5.17
N ALA A 123 -4.68 11.14 4.78
CA ALA A 123 -5.97 11.03 4.12
C ALA A 123 -6.60 9.67 4.42
N VAL A 124 -7.88 9.57 4.12
CA VAL A 124 -8.62 8.32 4.11
C VAL A 124 -9.23 8.10 2.72
N ARG A 125 -9.47 6.84 2.39
CA ARG A 125 -10.26 6.42 1.24
C ARG A 125 -11.42 5.57 1.70
N PHE A 126 -12.51 5.67 0.96
CA PHE A 126 -13.68 4.79 1.07
C PHE A 126 -13.78 3.94 -0.18
N ASN A 127 -14.34 2.77 -0.06
CA ASN A 127 -14.58 1.90 -1.20
C ASN A 127 -16.07 1.63 -1.37
N PHE A 128 -16.61 2.10 -2.48
CA PHE A 128 -18.02 1.96 -2.84
C PHE A 128 -18.26 0.99 -4.01
N MET A 129 -17.28 0.14 -4.33
CA MET A 129 -17.45 -0.86 -5.39
C MET A 129 -18.44 -1.93 -4.93
N LYS A 130 -19.50 -2.16 -5.70
CA LYS A 130 -20.62 -3.07 -5.34
C LYS A 130 -20.19 -4.49 -4.93
N HIS A 131 -19.07 -4.96 -5.46
CA HIS A 131 -18.55 -6.29 -5.15
C HIS A 131 -17.67 -6.34 -3.89
N LEU A 132 -17.51 -5.19 -3.23
CA LEU A 132 -16.71 -5.01 -2.01
C LEU A 132 -17.55 -4.39 -0.88
N ALA A 133 -18.86 -4.22 -1.13
CA ALA A 133 -19.82 -3.73 -0.16
C ALA A 133 -20.47 -4.89 0.60
#